data_710de00c6668c7efdaec1dc62451e3e2
#
_entry.id   710de00c6668c7efdaec1dc62451e3e2
#
_cell.length_a   1.000
_cell.length_b   1.000
_cell.length_c   1.000
_cell.angle_alpha   90.00
_cell.angle_beta   90.00
_cell.angle_gamma   90.00
#
_symmetry.space_group_name_H-M   'P 1'
#
loop_
_entity.id
_entity.type
_entity.pdbx_description
1 polymer ?
#
loop_
_entity_poly.entity_id
_entity_poly.type
_entity_poly.pdbx_seq_one_letter_code
_entity_poly.pdbx_strand_id
1 'polypeptide(L)'
;MKEYILSLDQGTTSSRAVLFNAKGEKVASVQKEYPQIFPGNGWVEHDPMEILFSQTSAMLTCLRLEKVDPKDIVGIGITNQRETTVLWNRETGAPLRNA
;
A
#
# COMPACT_ATOMS: atom_id res chain seq x y z
N MET A 1 21.57 -3.65 16.88
CA MET A 1 20.20 -3.21 16.51
C MET A 1 20.07 -3.19 15.01
N LYS A 2 19.00 -3.83 14.50
CA LYS A 2 18.73 -3.81 13.07
C LYS A 2 17.86 -2.59 12.74
N GLU A 3 18.11 -2.01 11.57
CA GLU A 3 17.35 -0.85 11.09
C GLU A 3 16.86 -1.15 9.69
N TYR A 4 15.60 -0.82 9.43
CA TYR A 4 14.95 -1.06 8.15
C TYR A 4 14.21 0.18 7.68
N ILE A 5 14.07 0.30 6.37
CA ILE A 5 13.20 1.28 5.75
C ILE A 5 12.14 0.50 4.96
N LEU A 6 10.89 0.90 5.15
CA LEU A 6 9.75 0.30 4.46
C LEU A 6 9.29 1.25 3.36
N SER A 7 9.16 0.73 2.14
CA SER A 7 8.63 1.47 1.00
C SER A 7 7.24 0.94 0.66
N LEU A 8 6.26 1.82 0.62
CA LEU A 8 4.89 1.49 0.24
C LEU A 8 4.60 2.15 -1.10
N ASP A 9 4.47 1.31 -2.13
CA ASP A 9 4.27 1.76 -3.50
C ASP A 9 2.85 1.43 -3.93
N GLN A 10 2.02 2.47 -4.06
CA GLN A 10 0.64 2.32 -4.50
C GLN A 10 0.56 2.50 -6.01
N GLY A 11 0.40 1.40 -6.72
CA GLY A 11 0.22 1.42 -8.17
C GLY A 11 -1.25 1.50 -8.58
N THR A 12 -1.51 1.43 -9.87
CA THR A 12 -2.86 1.52 -10.43
C THR A 12 -3.60 0.18 -10.41
N THR A 13 -2.89 -0.93 -10.33
CA THR A 13 -3.49 -2.28 -10.33
C THR A 13 -3.14 -3.08 -9.09
N SER A 14 -2.13 -2.66 -8.35
CA SER A 14 -1.63 -3.42 -7.20
C SER A 14 -0.96 -2.49 -6.18
N SER A 15 -0.84 -3.00 -4.97
CA SER A 15 -0.11 -2.36 -3.89
C SER A 15 1.13 -3.17 -3.59
N ARG A 16 2.26 -2.50 -3.35
CA ARG A 16 3.53 -3.17 -3.09
C ARG A 16 4.16 -2.63 -1.81
N ALA A 17 4.77 -3.54 -1.04
CA ALA A 17 5.60 -3.18 0.09
C ALA A 17 6.99 -3.76 -0.14
N VAL A 18 8.02 -2.96 0.07
CA VAL A 18 9.42 -3.38 -0.07
C VAL A 18 10.16 -3.00 1.20
N LEU A 19 10.92 -3.95 1.72
CA LEU A 19 11.70 -3.74 2.94
C LEU A 19 13.18 -3.68 2.58
N PHE A 20 13.85 -2.63 3.03
CA PHE A 20 15.29 -2.44 2.82
C PHE A 20 16.02 -2.48 4.15
N ASN A 21 17.22 -3.05 4.15
CA ASN A 21 18.08 -3.04 5.35
C ASN A 21 18.94 -1.77 5.40
N ALA A 22 19.78 -1.66 6.44
CA ALA A 22 20.62 -0.47 6.63
C ALA A 22 21.64 -0.27 5.52
N LYS A 23 21.95 -1.31 4.75
CA LYS A 23 22.87 -1.22 3.61
C LYS A 23 22.16 -0.82 2.31
N GLY A 24 20.84 -0.62 2.36
CA GLY A 24 20.06 -0.31 1.17
C GLY A 24 19.70 -1.52 0.32
N GLU A 25 19.93 -2.71 0.83
CA GLU A 25 19.58 -3.94 0.12
C GLU A 25 18.12 -4.28 0.33
N LYS A 26 17.44 -4.73 -0.73
CA LYS A 26 16.06 -5.19 -0.67
C LYS A 26 16.04 -6.58 -0.02
N VAL A 27 15.38 -6.68 1.13
CA VAL A 27 15.30 -7.96 1.87
C VAL A 27 13.97 -8.65 1.72
N ALA A 28 12.91 -7.93 1.35
CA ALA A 28 11.61 -8.53 1.08
C ALA A 28 10.80 -7.62 0.16
N SER A 29 9.91 -8.22 -0.64
CA SER A 29 8.98 -7.49 -1.49
C SER A 29 7.70 -8.29 -1.59
N VAL A 30 6.56 -7.65 -1.33
CA VAL A 30 5.24 -8.26 -1.42
C VAL A 30 4.33 -7.37 -2.24
N GLN A 31 3.62 -7.96 -3.20
CA GLN A 31 2.69 -7.25 -4.06
C GLN A 31 1.31 -7.92 -3.93
N LYS A 32 0.28 -7.09 -3.80
CA LYS A 32 -1.12 -7.55 -3.73
C LYS A 32 -1.93 -6.79 -4.76
N GLU A 33 -2.66 -7.51 -5.60
CA GLU A 33 -3.58 -6.89 -6.54
C GLU A 33 -4.87 -6.50 -5.83
N TYR A 34 -5.60 -5.54 -6.40
CA TYR A 34 -6.94 -5.17 -5.94
C TYR A 34 -7.87 -5.06 -7.14
N PRO A 35 -9.19 -5.25 -6.93
CA PRO A 35 -10.14 -5.26 -8.04
C PRO A 35 -10.21 -3.94 -8.80
N GLN A 36 -10.33 -4.05 -10.12
CA GLN A 36 -10.63 -2.93 -11.01
C GLN A 36 -12.12 -2.96 -11.28
N ILE A 37 -12.79 -1.81 -11.21
CA ILE A 37 -14.22 -1.69 -11.43
C ILE A 37 -14.45 -0.93 -12.73
N PHE A 38 -15.26 -1.48 -13.63
CA PHE A 38 -15.51 -0.90 -14.96
C PHE A 38 -17.01 -0.55 -15.07
N PRO A 39 -17.44 0.62 -14.56
CA PRO A 39 -18.86 0.98 -14.56
C PRO A 39 -19.40 1.37 -15.94
N GLY A 40 -18.53 1.68 -16.89
CA GLY A 40 -18.90 2.04 -18.25
C GLY A 40 -17.71 2.02 -19.17
N ASN A 41 -17.94 2.24 -20.47
CA ASN A 41 -16.88 2.22 -21.47
C ASN A 41 -15.82 3.30 -21.17
N GLY A 42 -14.58 2.86 -21.04
CA GLY A 42 -13.45 3.75 -20.77
C GLY A 42 -13.37 4.25 -19.34
N TRP A 43 -14.25 3.81 -18.47
CA TRP A 43 -14.25 4.19 -17.06
C TRP A 43 -13.58 3.11 -16.22
N VAL A 44 -12.67 3.52 -15.33
CA VAL A 44 -12.04 2.63 -14.37
C VAL A 44 -12.19 3.25 -13.00
N GLU A 45 -12.75 2.48 -12.07
CA GLU A 45 -12.88 2.90 -10.68
C GLU A 45 -12.22 1.90 -9.74
N HIS A 46 -11.89 2.37 -8.56
CA HIS A 46 -11.31 1.54 -7.51
C HIS A 46 -12.09 1.77 -6.22
N ASP A 47 -12.24 0.71 -5.43
CA ASP A 47 -12.77 0.81 -4.07
C ASP A 47 -11.60 1.26 -3.17
N PRO A 48 -11.69 2.45 -2.54
CA PRO A 48 -10.60 2.94 -1.68
C PRO A 48 -10.26 1.98 -0.52
N MET A 49 -11.24 1.25 -0.02
CA MET A 49 -11.00 0.30 1.07
C MET A 49 -10.20 -0.91 0.59
N GLU A 50 -10.41 -1.34 -0.66
CA GLU A 50 -9.61 -2.42 -1.25
C GLU A 50 -8.16 -1.98 -1.47
N ILE A 51 -7.96 -0.72 -1.86
CA ILE A 51 -6.61 -0.14 -1.99
C ILE A 51 -5.92 -0.17 -0.62
N LEU A 52 -6.58 0.36 0.39
CA LEU A 52 -6.03 0.41 1.75
C LEU A 52 -5.75 -0.99 2.29
N PHE A 53 -6.70 -1.91 2.11
CA PHE A 53 -6.58 -3.28 2.59
C PHE A 53 -5.40 -3.99 1.91
N SER A 54 -5.26 -3.87 0.58
CA SER A 54 -4.18 -4.51 -0.15
C SER A 54 -2.81 -3.96 0.27
N GLN A 55 -2.71 -2.64 0.49
CA GLN A 55 -1.46 -2.02 0.90
C GLN A 55 -1.07 -2.44 2.32
N THR A 56 -2.04 -2.43 3.24
CA THR A 56 -1.81 -2.84 4.62
C THR A 56 -1.43 -4.31 4.68
N SER A 57 -2.10 -5.15 3.91
CA SER A 57 -1.82 -6.58 3.83
C SER A 57 -0.42 -6.85 3.29
N ALA A 58 -0.02 -6.13 2.23
CA ALA A 58 1.33 -6.26 1.66
C ALA A 58 2.39 -5.87 2.69
N MET A 59 2.16 -4.78 3.41
CA MET A 59 3.07 -4.30 4.45
C MET A 59 3.24 -5.34 5.56
N LEU A 60 2.14 -5.83 6.12
CA LEU A 60 2.19 -6.78 7.22
C LEU A 60 2.81 -8.11 6.80
N THR A 61 2.50 -8.57 5.58
CA THR A 61 3.10 -9.81 5.05
C THR A 61 4.60 -9.64 4.88
N CYS A 62 5.05 -8.49 4.40
CA CYS A 62 6.46 -8.19 4.20
C CYS A 62 7.23 -8.27 5.54
N LEU A 63 6.69 -7.65 6.59
CA LEU A 63 7.31 -7.69 7.91
C LEU A 63 7.31 -9.09 8.49
N ARG A 64 6.24 -9.86 8.27
CA ARG A 64 6.13 -11.23 8.79
C ARG A 64 7.12 -12.17 8.12
N LEU A 65 7.31 -12.05 6.80
CA LEU A 65 8.24 -12.92 6.08
C LEU A 65 9.66 -12.82 6.61
N GLU A 66 10.08 -11.61 6.98
CA GLU A 66 11.43 -11.36 7.48
C GLU A 66 11.49 -11.31 9.00
N LYS A 67 10.36 -11.54 9.67
CA LYS A 67 10.27 -11.51 11.15
C LYS A 67 10.80 -10.20 11.72
N VAL A 68 10.47 -9.09 11.06
CA VAL A 68 10.93 -7.76 11.46
C VAL A 68 10.01 -7.19 12.53
N ASP A 69 10.61 -6.70 13.62
CA ASP A 69 9.88 -5.97 14.64
C ASP A 69 9.56 -4.57 14.09
N PRO A 70 8.31 -4.10 14.16
CA PRO A 70 7.97 -2.74 13.72
C PRO A 70 8.83 -1.66 14.36
N LYS A 71 9.37 -1.88 15.54
CA LYS A 71 10.27 -0.94 16.21
C LYS A 71 11.57 -0.73 15.45
N ASP A 72 11.96 -1.67 14.61
CA ASP A 72 13.19 -1.59 13.83
C ASP A 72 12.98 -0.85 12.50
N ILE A 73 11.76 -0.42 12.19
CA ILE A 73 11.46 0.41 11.03
C ILE A 73 11.76 1.85 11.38
N VAL A 74 12.80 2.42 10.78
CA VAL A 74 13.23 3.78 11.08
C VAL A 74 12.66 4.83 10.15
N GLY A 75 12.02 4.41 9.06
CA GLY A 75 11.39 5.32 8.12
C GLY A 75 10.47 4.58 7.15
N ILE A 76 9.48 5.30 6.65
CA ILE A 76 8.53 4.79 5.66
C ILE A 76 8.47 5.76 4.50
N GLY A 77 8.71 5.27 3.28
CA GLY A 77 8.50 6.03 2.06
C GLY A 77 7.19 5.61 1.43
N ILE A 78 6.43 6.56 0.93
CA ILE A 78 5.14 6.28 0.32
C ILE A 78 5.08 6.91 -1.07
N THR A 79 4.66 6.11 -2.07
CA THR A 79 4.40 6.57 -3.43
C THR A 79 2.91 6.39 -3.69
N ASN A 80 2.23 7.46 -4.08
CA ASN A 80 0.79 7.43 -4.29
C ASN A 80 0.41 6.93 -5.69
N GLN A 81 -0.86 6.57 -5.84
CA GLN A 81 -1.48 6.31 -7.14
C GLN A 81 -1.88 7.67 -7.73
N ARG A 82 -1.23 8.07 -8.81
CA ARG A 82 -1.47 9.38 -9.42
C ARG A 82 -2.85 9.46 -10.08
N GLU A 83 -3.37 10.69 -10.19
CA GLU A 83 -4.64 11.00 -10.89
C GLU A 83 -5.84 10.26 -10.32
N THR A 84 -5.77 9.87 -9.05
CA THR A 84 -6.84 9.17 -8.36
C THR A 84 -7.31 10.04 -7.21
N THR A 85 -8.61 10.29 -7.16
CA THR A 85 -9.22 11.14 -6.13
C THR A 85 -10.11 10.30 -5.23
N VAL A 86 -9.93 10.43 -3.93
CA VAL A 86 -10.74 9.74 -2.93
C VAL A 86 -11.50 10.78 -2.11
N LEU A 87 -12.81 10.60 -2.00
CA LEU A 87 -13.65 11.42 -1.13
C LEU A 87 -14.13 10.56 0.03
N TRP A 88 -13.96 11.06 1.25
CA TRP A 88 -14.38 10.31 2.43
C TRP A 88 -15.05 11.21 3.45
N ASN A 89 -15.83 10.61 4.32
CA ASN A 89 -16.49 11.32 5.41
C ASN A 89 -15.43 11.72 6.43
N ARG A 90 -15.36 13.01 6.73
CA ARG A 90 -14.35 13.55 7.63
C ARG A 90 -14.43 12.98 9.04
N GLU A 91 -15.63 12.69 9.50
CA GLU A 91 -15.85 12.21 10.87
C GLU A 91 -15.68 10.70 11.00
N THR A 92 -16.18 9.94 10.02
CA THR A 92 -16.17 8.48 10.09
C THR A 92 -14.98 7.84 9.36
N GLY A 93 -14.39 8.55 8.41
CA GLY A 93 -13.35 8.01 7.56
C GLY A 93 -13.87 7.12 6.42
N ALA A 94 -15.19 6.93 6.32
CA ALA A 94 -15.77 6.07 5.31
C ALA A 94 -15.74 6.74 3.92
N PRO A 95 -15.32 6.02 2.86
CA PRO A 95 -15.39 6.55 1.51
C PRO A 95 -16.83 6.85 1.10
N LEU A 96 -17.02 7.98 0.39
CA LEU A 96 -18.34 8.38 -0.07
C LEU A 96 -18.70 7.73 -1.39
N ARG A 97 -17.70 7.36 -2.19
CA ARG A 97 -17.88 6.67 -3.46
C ARG A 97 -16.54 6.08 -3.89
N ASN A 98 -16.55 5.29 -4.97
CA ASN A 98 -15.32 4.75 -5.54
C ASN A 98 -14.40 5.85 -6.06
N ALA A 99 -13.12 5.56 -6.03
CA ALA A 99 -12.09 6.44 -6.58
C ALA A 99 -12.00 6.29 -8.09
#